data_e3baff253e12a97c3948594733fd4484
#
_entry.id   e3baff253e12a97c3948594733fd4484
#
_cell.length_a   1.000
_cell.length_b   1.000
_cell.length_c   1.000
_cell.angle_alpha   90.00
_cell.angle_beta   90.00
_cell.angle_gamma   90.00
#
_symmetry.space_group_name_H-M   'P 1'
#
loop_
_entity.id
_entity.type
_entity.pdbx_description
1 polymer ?
#
loop_
_entity_poly.entity_id
_entity_poly.type
_entity_poly.pdbx_seq_one_letter_code
_entity_poly.pdbx_strand_id
1 'polypeptide(L)'
;MGKKLVRSEEDIRKRMILPQANDVLGIVTKNLGYTRMRVTCQDGLKRLCRVRGKMKKRNWVREGDIVLISPWDFQTEKGDIIFRYTRNQTYWLREKGILKIG
;
A
#
# COMPACT_ATOMS: atom_id res chain seq x y z
N MET A 1 27.63 -13.69 -3.16
CA MET A 1 27.31 -13.20 -3.03
C MET A 1 26.57 -12.51 -2.77
N GLY A 2 26.20 -12.10 -2.76
CA GLY A 2 25.71 -11.56 -2.64
C GLY A 2 25.18 -10.69 -2.52
N LYS A 3 25.00 -10.25 -2.56
CA LYS A 3 24.56 -9.52 -2.30
C LYS A 3 24.00 -8.69 -2.17
N LYS A 4 23.64 -8.29 -2.74
CA LYS A 4 23.34 -7.37 -2.56
C LYS A 4 22.59 -6.73 -1.91
N LEU A 5 22.62 -6.32 -1.81
CA LEU A 5 22.18 -5.72 -0.59
C LEU A 5 21.54 -4.38 -0.80
N VAL A 6 22.21 -3.48 -1.37
CA VAL A 6 21.67 -2.17 -1.70
C VAL A 6 20.97 -2.27 -3.03
N ARG A 7 19.69 -1.93 -3.03
CA ARG A 7 18.93 -1.94 -4.27
C ARG A 7 18.99 -0.59 -4.93
N SER A 8 19.18 -0.58 -6.21
CA SER A 8 19.11 0.65 -6.97
C SER A 8 17.68 1.14 -7.01
N GLU A 9 17.52 2.42 -7.33
CA GLU A 9 16.20 3.00 -7.50
C GLU A 9 15.39 2.22 -8.54
N GLU A 10 16.06 1.79 -9.58
CA GLU A 10 15.42 1.04 -10.65
C GLU A 10 14.89 -0.30 -10.15
N ASP A 11 15.67 -0.99 -9.33
CA ASP A 11 15.24 -2.28 -8.78
C ASP A 11 14.02 -2.11 -7.88
N ILE A 12 14.03 -1.08 -7.05
CA ILE A 12 12.92 -0.81 -6.15
C ILE A 12 11.66 -0.56 -6.96
N ARG A 13 11.77 0.24 -8.01
CA ARG A 13 10.62 0.58 -8.84
C ARG A 13 10.07 -0.63 -9.59
N LYS A 14 10.93 -1.50 -10.05
CA LYS A 14 10.50 -2.68 -10.80
C LYS A 14 9.68 -3.65 -9.98
N ARG A 15 9.90 -3.66 -8.67
CA ARG A 15 9.26 -4.64 -7.79
C ARG A 15 8.00 -4.13 -7.14
N MET A 16 7.57 -2.94 -7.47
CA MET A 16 6.37 -2.40 -6.87
C MET A 16 5.38 -1.94 -7.92
N ILE A 17 4.12 -1.92 -7.52
CA ILE A 17 3.03 -1.41 -8.34
C ILE A 17 2.84 0.06 -8.00
N LEU A 18 2.91 0.91 -9.01
CA LEU A 18 2.67 2.34 -8.81
C LEU A 18 1.19 2.64 -8.93
N PRO A 19 0.72 3.70 -8.26
CA PRO A 19 -0.70 4.07 -8.35
C PRO A 19 -1.11 4.35 -9.79
N GLN A 20 -2.23 3.77 -10.19
CA GLN A 20 -2.84 4.02 -11.47
C GLN A 20 -3.97 5.03 -11.29
N ALA A 21 -4.72 5.31 -12.35
CA ALA A 21 -5.67 6.42 -12.40
C ALA A 21 -6.55 6.58 -11.17
N ASN A 22 -7.14 5.51 -10.68
CA ASN A 22 -8.07 5.60 -9.55
C ASN A 22 -7.51 5.04 -8.26
N ASP A 23 -6.26 4.59 -8.29
CA ASP A 23 -5.63 4.02 -7.09
C ASP A 23 -5.20 5.13 -6.16
N VAL A 24 -5.17 4.82 -4.87
CA VAL A 24 -4.76 5.80 -3.88
C VAL A 24 -3.89 5.11 -2.84
N LEU A 25 -2.87 5.84 -2.38
CA LEU A 25 -2.00 5.35 -1.30
C LEU A 25 -2.66 5.62 0.04
N GLY A 26 -2.39 4.75 0.99
CA GLY A 26 -2.92 4.93 2.33
C GLY A 26 -2.04 4.27 3.37
N ILE A 27 -2.31 4.61 4.63
CA ILE A 27 -1.63 4.00 5.76
C ILE A 27 -2.65 3.21 6.57
N VAL A 28 -2.31 1.98 6.91
CA VAL A 28 -3.19 1.12 7.69
C VAL A 28 -3.22 1.63 9.12
N THR A 29 -4.38 2.03 9.59
CA THR A 29 -4.53 2.58 10.93
C THR A 29 -5.07 1.58 11.92
N LYS A 30 -5.81 0.57 11.45
CA LYS A 30 -6.36 -0.43 12.35
C LYS A 30 -6.63 -1.73 11.64
N ASN A 31 -6.29 -2.83 12.29
CA ASN A 31 -6.61 -4.17 11.83
C ASN A 31 -7.92 -4.58 12.48
N LEU A 32 -8.94 -4.83 11.66
CA LEU A 32 -10.28 -5.18 12.15
C LEU A 32 -10.54 -6.68 12.16
N GLY A 33 -9.50 -7.46 11.87
CA GLY A 33 -9.64 -8.91 11.87
C GLY A 33 -9.83 -9.47 10.48
N TYR A 34 -9.54 -10.76 10.34
CA TYR A 34 -9.59 -11.43 9.05
C TYR A 34 -8.81 -10.66 7.98
N THR A 35 -9.52 -10.14 7.02
CA THR A 35 -8.91 -9.46 5.89
C THR A 35 -9.34 -8.00 5.82
N ARG A 36 -9.89 -7.47 6.89
CA ARG A 36 -10.41 -6.11 6.90
C ARG A 36 -9.47 -5.18 7.64
N MET A 37 -9.18 -4.06 7.02
CA MET A 37 -8.28 -3.05 7.56
C MET A 37 -8.91 -1.69 7.41
N ARG A 38 -8.70 -0.83 8.39
CA ARG A 38 -9.07 0.57 8.26
C ARG A 38 -7.84 1.31 7.76
N VAL A 39 -8.01 2.05 6.67
CA VAL A 39 -6.89 2.72 6.01
C VAL A 39 -7.22 4.20 5.85
N THR A 40 -6.31 5.06 6.28
CA THR A 40 -6.41 6.50 6.02
C THR A 40 -5.69 6.76 4.71
N CYS A 41 -6.45 7.18 3.72
CA CYS A 41 -5.94 7.35 2.37
C CYS A 41 -5.47 8.79 2.16
N GLN A 42 -4.51 8.96 1.25
CA GLN A 42 -3.94 10.29 1.08
C GLN A 42 -4.85 11.26 0.33
N ASP A 43 -5.96 10.78 -0.19
CA ASP A 43 -7.00 11.66 -0.75
C ASP A 43 -7.91 12.23 0.34
N GLY A 44 -7.63 11.94 1.60
CA GLY A 44 -8.38 12.47 2.73
C GLY A 44 -9.48 11.56 3.25
N LEU A 45 -9.76 10.47 2.57
CA LEU A 45 -10.82 9.56 2.98
C LEU A 45 -10.28 8.43 3.82
N LYS A 46 -11.10 7.99 4.77
CA LYS A 46 -10.81 6.81 5.59
C LYS A 46 -11.65 5.68 5.04
N ARG A 47 -10.98 4.63 4.56
CA ARG A 47 -11.67 3.53 3.91
C ARG A 47 -11.59 2.26 4.71
N LEU A 48 -12.65 1.46 4.59
CA LEU A 48 -12.64 0.08 5.07
C LEU A 48 -12.15 -0.76 3.89
N CYS A 49 -10.98 -1.36 4.04
CA CYS A 49 -10.32 -2.04 2.94
C CYS A 49 -10.19 -3.52 3.21
N ARG A 50 -10.26 -4.30 2.15
CA ARG A 50 -10.15 -5.74 2.21
C ARG A 50 -8.80 -6.17 1.62
N VAL A 51 -8.13 -7.07 2.32
CA VAL A 51 -6.88 -7.66 1.81
C VAL A 51 -7.25 -8.77 0.84
N ARG A 52 -6.71 -8.70 -0.37
CA ARG A 52 -7.00 -9.74 -1.36
C ARG A 52 -6.38 -11.07 -0.96
N GLY A 53 -7.02 -12.16 -1.41
CA GLY A 53 -6.60 -13.50 -1.05
C GLY A 53 -5.14 -13.80 -1.35
N LYS A 54 -4.62 -13.29 -2.44
CA LYS A 54 -3.23 -13.51 -2.81
C LYS A 54 -2.26 -12.92 -1.80
N MET A 55 -2.62 -11.80 -1.21
CA MET A 55 -1.76 -11.11 -0.26
C MET A 55 -1.79 -11.72 1.12
N LYS A 56 -2.86 -12.43 1.46
CA LYS A 56 -3.00 -13.01 2.78
C LYS A 56 -1.88 -13.96 3.13
N LYS A 57 -1.37 -14.68 2.16
CA LYS A 57 -0.38 -15.72 2.41
C LYS A 57 1.03 -15.21 2.48
N ARG A 58 1.34 -14.15 1.75
CA ARG A 58 2.73 -13.72 1.60
C ARG A 58 3.01 -12.36 2.19
N ASN A 59 2.06 -11.44 2.03
CA ASN A 59 2.28 -10.06 2.41
C ASN A 59 1.32 -9.69 3.51
N TRP A 60 1.65 -10.13 4.70
CA TRP A 60 0.81 -9.89 5.86
C TRP A 60 0.77 -8.40 6.16
N VAL A 61 -0.37 -7.78 5.95
CA VAL A 61 -0.55 -6.34 6.12
C VAL A 61 -0.74 -6.03 7.60
N ARG A 62 -0.03 -5.02 8.09
CA ARG A 62 -0.05 -4.64 9.50
C ARG A 62 -0.36 -3.16 9.66
N GLU A 63 -0.75 -2.79 10.87
CA GLU A 63 -0.95 -1.39 11.20
C GLU A 63 0.35 -0.64 10.99
N GLY A 64 0.25 0.52 10.37
CA GLY A 64 1.40 1.34 10.05
C GLY A 64 1.96 1.11 8.65
N ASP A 65 1.52 0.05 7.97
CA ASP A 65 2.00 -0.22 6.62
C ASP A 65 1.43 0.76 5.62
N ILE A 66 2.22 1.07 4.61
CA ILE A 66 1.77 1.85 3.47
C ILE A 66 1.28 0.88 2.41
N VAL A 67 0.08 1.11 1.93
CA VAL A 67 -0.58 0.21 0.99
C VAL A 67 -1.17 0.98 -0.17
N LEU A 68 -1.37 0.28 -1.27
CA LEU A 68 -2.05 0.81 -2.44
C LEU A 68 -3.48 0.30 -2.42
N ILE A 69 -4.43 1.22 -2.54
CA ILE A 69 -5.85 0.92 -2.44
C ILE A 69 -6.50 1.14 -3.78
N SER A 70 -7.32 0.18 -4.20
CA SER A 70 -8.20 0.33 -5.34
C SER A 70 -9.61 0.58 -4.79
N PRO A 71 -10.10 1.83 -4.81
CA PRO A 71 -11.43 2.14 -4.27
C PRO A 71 -12.52 1.44 -5.08
N TRP A 72 -13.60 1.07 -4.39
CA TRP A 72 -14.74 0.46 -5.06
C TRP A 72 -15.53 1.53 -5.81
N ASP A 73 -16.06 1.15 -6.97
CA ASP A 73 -16.73 2.11 -7.85
C ASP A 73 -17.94 2.76 -7.20
N PHE A 74 -18.77 1.96 -6.54
CA PHE A 74 -20.04 2.46 -6.01
C PHE A 74 -20.02 2.69 -4.52
N GLN A 75 -18.90 2.42 -3.87
CA GLN A 75 -18.75 2.60 -2.44
C GLN A 75 -17.36 3.14 -2.17
N THR A 76 -17.20 4.45 -2.34
CA THR A 76 -15.89 5.07 -2.25
C THR A 76 -15.26 4.96 -0.85
N GLU A 77 -16.08 4.70 0.16
CA GLU A 77 -15.58 4.48 1.52
C GLU A 77 -14.99 3.09 1.69
N LYS A 78 -15.02 2.25 0.65
CA LYS A 78 -14.45 0.91 0.67
C LYS A 78 -13.44 0.74 -0.45
N GLY A 79 -12.56 -0.22 -0.29
CA GLY A 79 -11.58 -0.50 -1.32
C GLY A 79 -10.89 -1.83 -1.08
N ASP A 80 -10.05 -2.19 -2.04
CA ASP A 80 -9.22 -3.39 -1.96
C ASP A 80 -7.78 -2.97 -1.80
N ILE A 81 -7.07 -3.63 -0.88
CA ILE A 81 -5.63 -3.46 -0.77
C ILE A 81 -5.01 -4.35 -1.84
N ILE A 82 -4.34 -3.71 -2.80
CA ILE A 82 -3.79 -4.44 -3.93
C ILE A 82 -2.28 -4.59 -3.85
N PHE A 83 -1.62 -3.82 -2.97
CA PHE A 83 -0.18 -3.92 -2.83
C PHE A 83 0.24 -3.34 -1.47
N ARG A 84 1.27 -3.93 -0.88
CA ARG A 84 1.86 -3.46 0.36
C ARG A 84 3.31 -3.08 0.08
N TYR A 85 3.67 -1.86 0.42
CA TYR A 85 5.01 -1.36 0.14
C TYR A 85 5.97 -1.70 1.25
N THR A 86 7.19 -2.06 0.87
CA THR A 86 8.28 -2.26 1.81
C THR A 86 8.77 -0.91 2.32
N ARG A 87 9.61 -0.95 3.35
CA ARG A 87 10.19 0.29 3.89
C ARG A 87 10.96 1.06 2.83
N ASN A 88 11.78 0.37 2.05
CA ASN A 88 12.57 1.01 1.00
C ASN A 88 11.69 1.61 -0.09
N GLN A 89 10.63 0.90 -0.47
CA GLN A 89 9.69 1.40 -1.46
C GLN A 89 8.95 2.61 -0.94
N THR A 90 8.56 2.59 0.32
CA THR A 90 7.89 3.72 0.96
C THR A 90 8.80 4.96 0.95
N TYR A 91 10.05 4.76 1.27
CA TYR A 91 11.05 5.82 1.26
C TYR A 91 11.17 6.45 -0.13
N TRP A 92 11.26 5.59 -1.14
CA TRP A 92 11.37 6.03 -2.52
C TRP A 92 10.12 6.84 -2.93
N LEU A 93 8.93 6.36 -2.55
CA LEU A 93 7.69 7.05 -2.88
C LEU A 93 7.65 8.44 -2.26
N ARG A 94 8.17 8.59 -1.04
CA ARG A 94 8.22 9.89 -0.39
C ARG A 94 9.17 10.82 -1.07
N GLU A 95 10.34 10.32 -1.45
CA GLU A 95 11.33 11.14 -2.12
C GLU A 95 10.85 11.64 -3.46
N LYS A 96 10.04 10.84 -4.14
CA LYS A 96 9.51 11.24 -5.44
C LYS A 96 8.24 12.07 -5.33
N GLY A 97 7.77 12.33 -4.14
CA GLY A 97 6.57 13.12 -3.93
C GLY A 97 5.27 12.39 -4.24
N ILE A 98 5.34 11.08 -4.44
CA ILE A 98 4.15 10.27 -4.71
C ILE A 98 3.39 10.00 -3.43
N LEU A 99 4.12 9.68 -2.36
CA LEU A 99 3.54 9.44 -1.04
C LEU A 99 3.66 10.70 -0.21
N LYS A 100 2.52 11.21 0.28
CA LYS A 100 2.45 12.46 1.01
C LYS A 100 1.89 12.32 2.41
N ILE A 101 1.64 11.11 2.87
CA ILE A 101 1.11 10.85 4.20
C ILE A 101 2.05 9.94 4.99
N GLY A 102 1.82 9.86 6.26
CA GLY A 102 2.62 9.05 7.14
C GLY A 102 3.84 9.77 7.61
#